data_8b6c1508168b21b5eab0ae61bde252fc
#
_entry.id   8b6c1508168b21b5eab0ae61bde252fc
#
_cell.length_a   1.000
_cell.length_b   1.000
_cell.length_c   1.000
_cell.angle_alpha   90.00
_cell.angle_beta   90.00
_cell.angle_gamma   90.00
#
_symmetry.space_group_name_H-M   'P 1'
#
loop_
_entity.id
_entity.type
_entity.pdbx_description
1 polymer ?
#
loop_
_entity_poly.entity_id
_entity_poly.type
_entity_poly.pdbx_seq_one_letter_code
_entity_poly.pdbx_strand_id
1 'polypeptide(L)'
;MIKDYFKIEKNPKKGLLALEWVMLAYMILTVATMLFTYTKLVNPESMIWGRIRVLVMTGALWGVYRMVPCRATKLVRVTAQMALLAWWYPDTYEINRMFPNLDHVFAGWEQQLFGCQPSLLFSKALPWAVVSELMDMGYFMYYPMIAAVVFFYFFCRYREFERISFVMLASFFIYYMIFIYVPVAGPTFYFDAVGVREITKGIFPAMGDYFNTHTNCLPSPGYTDGIFYHLVEDAKAAGERPTAAFPSSHVGISTICMLMAWHTGNRKLVYILLPFYAFLCMATVYIQAHYLIDALAGFVSAVVIYFLLMYLSKGMTEKVGIR
;
A
#
# COMPACT_ATOMS: atom_id res chain seq x y z
N MET A 1 28.74 4.20 17.38
CA MET A 1 27.35 4.15 16.88
C MET A 1 27.23 3.40 15.55
N ILE A 2 27.82 3.84 14.42
CA ILE A 2 27.73 3.12 13.13
C ILE A 2 28.29 1.68 13.21
N LYS A 3 29.43 1.48 13.86
CA LYS A 3 30.07 0.16 14.05
C LYS A 3 29.16 -0.87 14.75
N ASP A 4 28.17 -0.43 15.53
CA ASP A 4 27.28 -1.34 16.27
C ASP A 4 26.28 -2.06 15.35
N TYR A 5 25.97 -1.50 14.19
CA TYR A 5 25.08 -2.14 13.19
C TYR A 5 25.77 -3.29 12.44
N PHE A 6 27.10 -3.34 12.44
CA PHE A 6 27.91 -4.38 11.81
C PHE A 6 28.45 -5.42 12.79
N LYS A 7 28.16 -5.28 14.10
CA LYS A 7 28.52 -6.31 15.09
C LYS A 7 27.71 -7.57 14.85
N ILE A 8 28.42 -8.70 14.92
CA ILE A 8 27.80 -10.02 14.76
C ILE A 8 26.83 -10.29 15.92
N GLU A 9 25.62 -10.72 15.60
CA GLU A 9 24.60 -11.07 16.58
C GLU A 9 25.02 -12.35 17.33
N LYS A 10 24.81 -12.38 18.66
CA LYS A 10 25.14 -13.56 19.48
C LYS A 10 24.26 -14.75 19.14
N ASN A 11 22.98 -14.51 18.88
CA ASN A 11 21.97 -15.53 18.57
C ASN A 11 21.25 -15.17 17.27
N PRO A 12 21.92 -15.32 16.10
CA PRO A 12 21.31 -14.96 14.84
C PRO A 12 20.15 -15.90 14.50
N LYS A 13 19.09 -15.35 13.90
CA LYS A 13 17.97 -16.14 13.41
C LYS A 13 18.43 -17.05 12.27
N LYS A 14 18.27 -18.37 12.45
CA LYS A 14 18.76 -19.37 11.47
C LYS A 14 17.86 -19.49 10.24
N GLY A 15 16.57 -19.25 10.37
CA GLY A 15 15.56 -19.38 9.32
C GLY A 15 15.17 -18.07 8.64
N LEU A 16 14.07 -18.14 7.93
CA LEU A 16 13.43 -16.96 7.32
C LEU A 16 12.86 -16.04 8.40
N LEU A 17 12.81 -14.75 8.09
CA LEU A 17 12.11 -13.75 8.89
C LEU A 17 10.59 -13.94 8.75
N ALA A 18 9.83 -13.46 9.74
CA ALA A 18 8.38 -13.61 9.72
C ALA A 18 7.73 -12.96 8.48
N LEU A 19 8.26 -11.80 8.05
CA LEU A 19 7.79 -11.12 6.84
C LEU A 19 8.07 -11.91 5.55
N GLU A 20 9.16 -12.68 5.50
CA GLU A 20 9.48 -13.54 4.35
C GLU A 20 8.52 -14.74 4.27
N TRP A 21 8.08 -15.28 5.41
CA TRP A 21 7.03 -16.29 5.45
C TRP A 21 5.69 -15.76 4.95
N VAL A 22 5.34 -14.51 5.27
CA VAL A 22 4.13 -13.88 4.75
C VAL A 22 4.22 -13.69 3.24
N MET A 23 5.37 -13.23 2.74
CA MET A 23 5.62 -13.13 1.30
C MET A 23 5.45 -14.49 0.60
N LEU A 24 5.99 -15.57 1.18
CA LEU A 24 5.81 -16.93 0.63
C LEU A 24 4.34 -17.37 0.65
N ALA A 25 3.61 -17.10 1.74
CA ALA A 25 2.19 -17.41 1.82
C ALA A 25 1.37 -16.65 0.75
N TYR A 26 1.62 -15.35 0.58
CA TYR A 26 1.01 -14.53 -0.47
C TYR A 26 1.35 -15.09 -1.86
N MET A 27 2.61 -15.45 -2.09
CA MET A 27 3.06 -16.05 -3.36
C MET A 27 2.32 -17.37 -3.65
N ILE A 28 2.18 -18.26 -2.67
CA ILE A 28 1.47 -19.53 -2.83
C ILE A 28 0.01 -19.29 -3.20
N LEU A 29 -0.67 -18.36 -2.50
CA LEU A 29 -2.06 -18.03 -2.77
C LEU A 29 -2.23 -17.44 -4.19
N THR A 30 -1.38 -16.51 -4.60
CA THR A 30 -1.45 -15.92 -5.93
C THR A 30 -1.07 -16.91 -7.03
N VAL A 31 -0.10 -17.82 -6.81
CA VAL A 31 0.22 -18.92 -7.75
C VAL A 31 -0.96 -19.87 -7.87
N ALA A 32 -1.61 -20.23 -6.77
CA ALA A 32 -2.81 -21.07 -6.83
C ALA A 32 -3.91 -20.40 -7.68
N THR A 33 -4.18 -19.10 -7.45
CA THR A 33 -5.14 -18.33 -8.26
C THR A 33 -4.74 -18.34 -9.74
N MET A 34 -3.46 -18.09 -10.04
CA MET A 34 -2.94 -18.11 -11.41
C MET A 34 -3.10 -19.47 -12.10
N LEU A 35 -2.88 -20.57 -11.39
CA LEU A 35 -3.03 -21.92 -11.96
C LEU A 35 -4.48 -22.21 -12.33
N PHE A 36 -5.45 -21.80 -11.51
CA PHE A 36 -6.87 -21.96 -11.83
C PHE A 36 -7.35 -21.06 -12.97
N THR A 37 -6.61 -19.99 -13.26
CA THR A 37 -7.02 -18.95 -14.21
C THR A 37 -6.00 -18.74 -15.33
N TYR A 38 -5.08 -19.68 -15.50
CA TYR A 38 -3.89 -19.58 -16.37
C TYR A 38 -4.22 -19.10 -17.79
N THR A 39 -5.31 -19.65 -18.38
CA THR A 39 -5.73 -19.33 -19.76
C THR A 39 -6.35 -17.92 -19.89
N LYS A 40 -6.66 -17.26 -18.79
CA LYS A 40 -7.23 -15.91 -18.79
C LYS A 40 -6.18 -14.82 -18.52
N LEU A 41 -4.99 -15.20 -18.07
CA LEU A 41 -3.88 -14.28 -17.81
C LEU A 41 -3.20 -13.88 -19.14
N VAL A 42 -2.73 -12.64 -19.22
CA VAL A 42 -2.05 -12.14 -20.43
C VAL A 42 -0.62 -12.64 -20.52
N ASN A 43 0.13 -12.62 -19.42
CA ASN A 43 1.52 -13.02 -19.37
C ASN A 43 1.86 -13.92 -18.16
N PRO A 44 1.24 -15.11 -18.02
CA PRO A 44 1.42 -15.97 -16.86
C PRO A 44 2.87 -16.44 -16.67
N GLU A 45 3.61 -16.68 -17.77
CA GLU A 45 5.01 -17.08 -17.71
C GLU A 45 5.90 -15.99 -17.09
N SER A 46 5.72 -14.73 -17.50
CA SER A 46 6.46 -13.60 -16.93
C SER A 46 6.19 -13.44 -15.44
N MET A 47 4.94 -13.65 -15.01
CA MET A 47 4.54 -13.61 -13.62
C MET A 47 5.20 -14.75 -12.81
N ILE A 48 5.29 -15.96 -13.35
CA ILE A 48 5.98 -17.09 -12.73
C ILE A 48 7.49 -16.79 -12.61
N TRP A 49 8.13 -16.32 -13.69
CA TRP A 49 9.54 -15.94 -13.64
C TRP A 49 9.84 -14.83 -12.65
N GLY A 50 8.93 -13.85 -12.50
CA GLY A 50 9.01 -12.82 -11.47
C GLY A 50 9.07 -13.44 -10.06
N ARG A 51 8.19 -14.39 -9.77
CA ARG A 51 8.16 -15.12 -8.48
C ARG A 51 9.43 -15.92 -8.23
N ILE A 52 9.97 -16.57 -9.24
CA ILE A 52 11.27 -17.28 -9.15
C ILE A 52 12.39 -16.30 -8.80
N ARG A 53 12.43 -15.12 -9.43
CA ARG A 53 13.43 -14.07 -9.09
C ARG A 53 13.30 -13.61 -7.66
N VAL A 54 12.08 -13.42 -7.13
CA VAL A 54 11.83 -13.07 -5.74
C VAL A 54 12.34 -14.15 -4.79
N LEU A 55 12.11 -15.45 -5.10
CA LEU A 55 12.63 -16.56 -4.31
C LEU A 55 14.16 -16.58 -4.31
N VAL A 56 14.79 -16.45 -5.48
CA VAL A 56 16.25 -16.43 -5.61
C VAL A 56 16.86 -15.27 -4.82
N MET A 57 16.29 -14.06 -4.95
CA MET A 57 16.73 -12.88 -4.21
C MET A 57 16.58 -13.09 -2.69
N THR A 58 15.43 -13.60 -2.25
CA THR A 58 15.17 -13.87 -0.82
C THR A 58 16.16 -14.89 -0.27
N GLY A 59 16.43 -15.99 -1.03
CA GLY A 59 17.43 -17.00 -0.69
C GLY A 59 18.85 -16.44 -0.64
N ALA A 60 19.23 -15.60 -1.61
CA ALA A 60 20.54 -14.94 -1.62
C ALA A 60 20.73 -14.02 -0.40
N LEU A 61 19.76 -13.19 -0.09
CA LEU A 61 19.78 -12.30 1.07
C LEU A 61 19.79 -13.06 2.40
N TRP A 62 19.03 -14.18 2.48
CA TRP A 62 19.13 -15.10 3.61
C TRP A 62 20.54 -15.66 3.75
N GLY A 63 21.17 -16.11 2.64
CA GLY A 63 22.56 -16.59 2.62
C GLY A 63 23.55 -15.55 3.10
N VAL A 64 23.45 -14.30 2.61
CA VAL A 64 24.30 -13.17 3.06
C VAL A 64 24.14 -12.96 4.57
N TYR A 65 22.92 -12.93 5.09
CA TYR A 65 22.70 -12.81 6.52
C TYR A 65 23.28 -13.99 7.31
N ARG A 66 23.24 -15.20 6.76
CA ARG A 66 23.85 -16.39 7.40
C ARG A 66 25.36 -16.29 7.49
N MET A 67 26.03 -15.67 6.49
CA MET A 67 27.48 -15.44 6.50
C MET A 67 27.88 -14.28 7.42
N VAL A 68 27.11 -13.19 7.42
CA VAL A 68 27.37 -11.98 8.20
C VAL A 68 26.10 -11.60 8.97
N PRO A 69 25.78 -12.30 10.07
CA PRO A 69 24.55 -12.06 10.82
C PRO A 69 24.68 -10.78 11.68
N CYS A 70 24.27 -9.66 11.15
CA CYS A 70 24.32 -8.37 11.83
C CYS A 70 23.04 -7.56 11.54
N ARG A 71 22.84 -6.46 12.27
CA ARG A 71 21.66 -5.60 12.08
C ARG A 71 21.58 -5.02 10.67
N ALA A 72 22.71 -4.65 10.06
CA ALA A 72 22.75 -4.10 8.71
C ALA A 72 22.23 -5.10 7.66
N THR A 73 22.72 -6.36 7.69
CA THR A 73 22.26 -7.39 6.76
C THR A 73 20.79 -7.77 6.99
N LYS A 74 20.31 -7.72 8.23
CA LYS A 74 18.89 -7.88 8.54
C LYS A 74 18.05 -6.74 7.99
N LEU A 75 18.52 -5.48 8.11
CA LEU A 75 17.85 -4.32 7.51
C LEU A 75 17.74 -4.49 5.99
N VAL A 76 18.82 -4.92 5.32
CA VAL A 76 18.80 -5.16 3.86
C VAL A 76 17.71 -6.20 3.49
N ARG A 77 17.59 -7.30 4.23
CA ARG A 77 16.52 -8.29 4.00
C ARG A 77 15.13 -7.67 4.10
N VAL A 78 14.88 -6.89 5.16
CA VAL A 78 13.58 -6.22 5.37
C VAL A 78 13.31 -5.19 4.28
N THR A 79 14.28 -4.33 3.99
CA THR A 79 14.13 -3.27 2.98
C THR A 79 13.91 -3.84 1.57
N ALA A 80 14.59 -4.94 1.23
CA ALA A 80 14.39 -5.61 -0.05
C ALA A 80 12.95 -6.15 -0.19
N GLN A 81 12.40 -6.77 0.85
CA GLN A 81 11.00 -7.23 0.81
C GLN A 81 10.01 -6.06 0.74
N MET A 82 10.28 -4.94 1.42
CA MET A 82 9.45 -3.73 1.31
C MET A 82 9.55 -3.11 -0.09
N ALA A 83 10.74 -3.07 -0.68
CA ALA A 83 10.94 -2.55 -2.04
C ALA A 83 10.22 -3.39 -3.11
N LEU A 84 10.11 -4.71 -2.88
CA LEU A 84 9.34 -5.59 -3.78
C LEU A 84 7.84 -5.29 -3.79
N LEU A 85 7.29 -4.53 -2.84
CA LEU A 85 5.90 -4.09 -2.90
C LEU A 85 5.60 -3.30 -4.18
N ALA A 86 6.58 -2.54 -4.69
CA ALA A 86 6.47 -1.85 -5.97
C ALA A 86 6.34 -2.79 -7.18
N TRP A 87 6.84 -4.02 -7.06
CA TRP A 87 6.65 -5.07 -8.08
C TRP A 87 5.36 -5.87 -7.85
N TRP A 88 5.01 -6.17 -6.58
CA TRP A 88 3.79 -6.89 -6.25
C TRP A 88 2.52 -6.11 -6.59
N TYR A 89 2.55 -4.79 -6.52
CA TYR A 89 1.38 -3.95 -6.80
C TYR A 89 0.87 -4.08 -8.25
N PRO A 90 1.70 -3.88 -9.30
CA PRO A 90 1.26 -4.13 -10.68
C PRO A 90 0.87 -5.59 -10.94
N ASP A 91 1.50 -6.56 -10.27
CA ASP A 91 1.15 -7.98 -10.37
C ASP A 91 -0.28 -8.26 -9.88
N THR A 92 -0.80 -7.47 -8.92
CA THR A 92 -2.21 -7.59 -8.49
C THR A 92 -3.17 -7.26 -9.62
N TYR A 93 -2.87 -6.25 -10.44
CA TYR A 93 -3.68 -5.87 -11.58
C TYR A 93 -3.74 -6.97 -12.63
N GLU A 94 -2.64 -7.66 -12.92
CA GLU A 94 -2.63 -8.75 -13.89
C GLU A 94 -3.56 -9.91 -13.49
N ILE A 95 -3.75 -10.14 -12.19
CA ILE A 95 -4.69 -11.15 -11.69
C ILE A 95 -6.11 -10.58 -11.58
N ASN A 96 -6.23 -9.36 -11.06
CA ASN A 96 -7.50 -8.67 -10.79
C ASN A 96 -8.35 -8.49 -12.07
N ARG A 97 -7.72 -8.17 -13.20
CA ARG A 97 -8.38 -7.96 -14.51
C ARG A 97 -9.15 -9.16 -15.05
N MET A 98 -9.05 -10.33 -14.41
CA MET A 98 -9.87 -11.49 -14.72
C MET A 98 -11.30 -11.41 -14.20
N PHE A 99 -11.55 -10.53 -13.25
CA PHE A 99 -12.83 -10.32 -12.62
C PHE A 99 -13.52 -9.06 -13.19
N PRO A 100 -14.86 -9.03 -13.25
CA PRO A 100 -15.57 -7.85 -13.74
C PRO A 100 -15.37 -6.67 -12.79
N ASN A 101 -15.17 -5.48 -13.34
CA ASN A 101 -15.03 -4.25 -12.58
C ASN A 101 -16.28 -3.93 -11.74
N LEU A 102 -16.07 -3.46 -10.50
CA LEU A 102 -17.13 -3.20 -9.52
C LEU A 102 -17.35 -1.71 -9.24
N ASP A 103 -16.68 -0.78 -9.92
CA ASP A 103 -16.81 0.67 -9.65
C ASP A 103 -18.26 1.16 -9.68
N HIS A 104 -19.10 0.63 -10.55
CA HIS A 104 -20.53 0.99 -10.63
C HIS A 104 -21.27 0.71 -9.31
N VAL A 105 -20.90 -0.34 -8.59
CA VAL A 105 -21.47 -0.68 -7.28
C VAL A 105 -21.00 0.33 -6.23
N PHE A 106 -19.70 0.60 -6.19
CA PHE A 106 -19.10 1.50 -5.21
C PHE A 106 -19.52 2.95 -5.41
N ALA A 107 -19.53 3.45 -6.65
CA ALA A 107 -20.07 4.76 -6.98
C ALA A 107 -21.58 4.87 -6.64
N GLY A 108 -22.34 3.80 -6.88
CA GLY A 108 -23.76 3.72 -6.50
C GLY A 108 -23.96 3.78 -4.99
N TRP A 109 -23.19 3.03 -4.21
CA TRP A 109 -23.24 3.09 -2.74
C TRP A 109 -22.84 4.47 -2.21
N GLU A 110 -21.80 5.07 -2.76
CA GLU A 110 -21.38 6.41 -2.39
C GLU A 110 -22.48 7.44 -2.64
N GLN A 111 -23.13 7.36 -3.81
CA GLN A 111 -24.29 8.21 -4.15
C GLN A 111 -25.47 8.00 -3.20
N GLN A 112 -25.77 6.76 -2.81
CA GLN A 112 -26.85 6.47 -1.88
C GLN A 112 -26.55 6.96 -0.45
N LEU A 113 -25.31 6.85 0.00
CA LEU A 113 -24.91 7.22 1.36
C LEU A 113 -24.78 8.74 1.54
N PHE A 114 -24.24 9.44 0.54
CA PHE A 114 -23.91 10.86 0.66
C PHE A 114 -24.79 11.77 -0.20
N GLY A 115 -25.64 11.22 -1.06
CA GLY A 115 -26.45 12.00 -2.01
C GLY A 115 -25.64 12.67 -3.13
N CYS A 116 -24.34 12.43 -3.20
CA CYS A 116 -23.41 13.01 -4.16
C CYS A 116 -22.16 12.12 -4.33
N GLN A 117 -21.25 12.54 -5.20
CA GLN A 117 -19.90 11.96 -5.32
C GLN A 117 -18.89 12.91 -4.63
N PRO A 118 -18.49 12.65 -3.37
CA PRO A 118 -17.58 13.53 -2.62
C PRO A 118 -16.27 13.82 -3.35
N SER A 119 -15.68 12.83 -4.04
CA SER A 119 -14.46 12.99 -4.81
C SER A 119 -14.57 14.01 -5.97
N LEU A 120 -15.77 14.21 -6.55
CA LEU A 120 -15.99 15.26 -7.55
C LEU A 120 -16.18 16.66 -6.95
N LEU A 121 -16.61 16.73 -5.69
CA LEU A 121 -16.99 17.99 -5.05
C LEU A 121 -15.91 18.58 -4.16
N PHE A 122 -15.04 17.73 -3.60
CA PHE A 122 -14.11 18.14 -2.56
C PHE A 122 -13.10 19.19 -3.06
N SER A 123 -12.47 18.97 -4.21
CA SER A 123 -11.54 19.93 -4.80
C SER A 123 -12.22 21.23 -5.22
N LYS A 124 -13.48 21.18 -5.65
CA LYS A 124 -14.28 22.35 -5.97
C LYS A 124 -14.68 23.14 -4.74
N ALA A 125 -14.90 22.47 -3.60
CA ALA A 125 -15.22 23.13 -2.32
C ALA A 125 -14.00 23.82 -1.71
N LEU A 126 -12.79 23.34 -1.99
CA LEU A 126 -11.52 23.89 -1.48
C LEU A 126 -10.54 24.16 -2.63
N PRO A 127 -10.81 25.14 -3.52
CA PRO A 127 -10.08 25.34 -4.76
C PRO A 127 -8.76 26.13 -4.59
N TRP A 128 -8.35 26.44 -3.36
CA TRP A 128 -7.17 27.27 -3.10
C TRP A 128 -5.88 26.51 -3.39
N ALA A 129 -4.95 27.14 -4.10
CA ALA A 129 -3.66 26.55 -4.47
C ALA A 129 -2.90 25.97 -3.26
N VAL A 130 -2.88 26.67 -2.13
CA VAL A 130 -2.20 26.18 -0.91
C VAL A 130 -2.85 24.90 -0.37
N VAL A 131 -4.17 24.80 -0.42
CA VAL A 131 -4.88 23.59 0.03
C VAL A 131 -4.60 22.44 -0.92
N SER A 132 -4.64 22.67 -2.22
CA SER A 132 -4.31 21.66 -3.22
C SER A 132 -2.90 21.10 -3.00
N GLU A 133 -1.89 21.97 -2.90
CA GLU A 133 -0.51 21.55 -2.63
C GLU A 133 -0.34 20.79 -1.29
N LEU A 134 -1.08 21.17 -0.25
CA LEU A 134 -1.07 20.43 1.01
C LEU A 134 -1.70 19.04 0.88
N MET A 135 -2.74 18.89 0.07
CA MET A 135 -3.33 17.58 -0.25
C MET A 135 -2.34 16.72 -1.03
N ASP A 136 -1.76 17.27 -2.12
CA ASP A 136 -0.76 16.55 -2.92
C ASP A 136 0.48 16.19 -2.10
N MET A 137 0.96 17.09 -1.24
CA MET A 137 2.02 16.79 -0.26
C MET A 137 1.61 15.64 0.67
N GLY A 138 0.39 15.66 1.20
CA GLY A 138 -0.11 14.59 2.05
C GLY A 138 -0.07 13.24 1.35
N TYR A 139 -0.54 13.18 0.11
CA TYR A 139 -0.52 11.95 -0.70
C TYR A 139 0.91 11.46 -0.99
N PHE A 140 1.81 12.39 -1.38
CA PHE A 140 3.22 12.10 -1.60
C PHE A 140 3.91 11.53 -0.34
N MET A 141 3.52 12.01 0.85
CA MET A 141 4.12 11.58 2.12
C MET A 141 3.82 10.13 2.52
N TYR A 142 3.04 9.39 1.74
CA TYR A 142 2.73 7.98 1.99
C TYR A 142 3.97 7.11 2.20
N TYR A 143 4.86 7.05 1.23
CA TYR A 143 6.09 6.25 1.34
C TYR A 143 7.09 6.80 2.37
N PRO A 144 7.33 8.11 2.45
CA PRO A 144 8.13 8.70 3.53
C PRO A 144 7.63 8.34 4.94
N MET A 145 6.32 8.31 5.18
CA MET A 145 5.77 7.91 6.48
C MET A 145 6.07 6.44 6.82
N ILE A 146 5.92 5.54 5.85
CA ILE A 146 6.25 4.11 6.01
C ILE A 146 7.72 3.97 6.36
N ALA A 147 8.60 4.61 5.58
CA ALA A 147 10.04 4.59 5.81
C ALA A 147 10.40 5.16 7.20
N ALA A 148 9.82 6.29 7.59
CA ALA A 148 10.07 6.93 8.88
C ALA A 148 9.73 5.98 10.05
N VAL A 149 8.57 5.30 10.00
CA VAL A 149 8.17 4.36 11.05
C VAL A 149 9.08 3.13 11.08
N VAL A 150 9.35 2.50 9.94
CA VAL A 150 10.21 1.31 9.86
C VAL A 150 11.63 1.62 10.34
N PHE A 151 12.23 2.73 9.89
CA PHE A 151 13.56 3.15 10.34
C PHE A 151 13.57 3.58 11.81
N PHE A 152 12.50 4.21 12.32
CA PHE A 152 12.41 4.52 13.74
C PHE A 152 12.52 3.24 14.59
N TYR A 153 11.81 2.17 14.21
CA TYR A 153 11.93 0.90 14.92
C TYR A 153 13.32 0.29 14.76
N PHE A 154 13.92 0.36 13.60
CA PHE A 154 15.27 -0.13 13.38
C PHE A 154 16.30 0.57 14.27
N PHE A 155 16.26 1.91 14.35
CA PHE A 155 17.26 2.69 15.09
C PHE A 155 16.96 2.79 16.58
N CYS A 156 15.69 2.92 16.97
CA CYS A 156 15.29 3.24 18.33
C CYS A 156 14.63 2.07 19.08
N ARG A 157 14.05 1.11 18.37
CA ARG A 157 13.26 0.00 18.94
C ARG A 157 13.60 -1.34 18.29
N TYR A 158 14.88 -1.64 18.09
CA TYR A 158 15.35 -2.80 17.32
C TYR A 158 14.75 -4.13 17.78
N ARG A 159 14.45 -4.31 19.07
CA ARG A 159 13.82 -5.53 19.60
C ARG A 159 12.48 -5.85 18.97
N GLU A 160 11.76 -4.83 18.53
CA GLU A 160 10.43 -4.95 17.90
C GLU A 160 10.52 -4.84 16.37
N PHE A 161 11.70 -4.57 15.82
CA PHE A 161 11.88 -4.28 14.40
C PHE A 161 11.35 -5.39 13.49
N GLU A 162 11.64 -6.67 13.78
CA GLU A 162 11.13 -7.79 12.98
C GLU A 162 9.62 -7.91 13.08
N ARG A 163 9.07 -7.75 14.28
CA ARG A 163 7.63 -7.79 14.52
C ARG A 163 6.88 -6.72 13.72
N ILE A 164 7.37 -5.49 13.79
CA ILE A 164 6.73 -4.35 13.11
C ILE A 164 6.88 -4.46 11.59
N SER A 165 8.03 -4.92 11.11
CA SER A 165 8.23 -5.18 9.68
C SER A 165 7.30 -6.28 9.16
N PHE A 166 7.05 -7.32 9.97
CA PHE A 166 6.05 -8.35 9.68
C PHE A 166 4.64 -7.74 9.61
N VAL A 167 4.23 -6.93 10.61
CA VAL A 167 2.90 -6.31 10.63
C VAL A 167 2.72 -5.41 9.40
N MET A 168 3.73 -4.61 9.06
CA MET A 168 3.69 -3.73 7.88
C MET A 168 3.51 -4.52 6.58
N LEU A 169 4.37 -5.48 6.31
CA LEU A 169 4.33 -6.24 5.07
C LEU A 169 3.07 -7.12 4.97
N ALA A 170 2.66 -7.75 6.06
CA ALA A 170 1.44 -8.55 6.11
C ALA A 170 0.20 -7.71 5.81
N SER A 171 0.15 -6.48 6.33
CA SER A 171 -0.94 -5.55 6.03
C SER A 171 -1.03 -5.23 4.55
N PHE A 172 0.10 -4.96 3.88
CA PHE A 172 0.12 -4.76 2.43
C PHE A 172 -0.43 -5.96 1.67
N PHE A 173 0.01 -7.16 2.00
CA PHE A 173 -0.45 -8.36 1.30
C PHE A 173 -1.93 -8.68 1.58
N ILE A 174 -2.46 -8.33 2.76
CA ILE A 174 -3.90 -8.42 3.02
C ILE A 174 -4.66 -7.48 2.07
N TYR A 175 -4.22 -6.22 1.93
CA TYR A 175 -4.82 -5.28 0.98
C TYR A 175 -4.70 -5.79 -0.46
N TYR A 176 -3.54 -6.31 -0.87
CA TYR A 176 -3.34 -6.84 -2.21
C TYR A 176 -4.25 -8.04 -2.50
N MET A 177 -4.49 -8.93 -1.52
CA MET A 177 -5.47 -10.01 -1.67
C MET A 177 -6.89 -9.45 -1.88
N ILE A 178 -7.28 -8.41 -1.15
CA ILE A 178 -8.58 -7.77 -1.35
C ILE A 178 -8.64 -7.15 -2.75
N PHE A 179 -7.62 -6.45 -3.20
CA PHE A 179 -7.56 -5.84 -4.53
C PHE A 179 -7.70 -6.86 -5.66
N ILE A 180 -7.14 -8.05 -5.50
CA ILE A 180 -7.27 -9.12 -6.48
C ILE A 180 -8.72 -9.56 -6.65
N TYR A 181 -9.46 -9.74 -5.54
CA TYR A 181 -10.82 -10.29 -5.58
C TYR A 181 -11.94 -9.25 -5.56
N VAL A 182 -11.63 -8.00 -5.30
CA VAL A 182 -12.58 -6.86 -5.31
C VAL A 182 -12.06 -5.80 -6.28
N PRO A 183 -12.28 -5.99 -7.59
CA PRO A 183 -11.73 -5.14 -8.63
C PRO A 183 -12.45 -3.79 -8.70
N VAL A 184 -11.86 -2.78 -8.07
CA VAL A 184 -12.32 -1.38 -8.10
C VAL A 184 -11.17 -0.52 -8.62
N ALA A 185 -11.39 0.19 -9.72
CA ALA A 185 -10.38 1.04 -10.35
C ALA A 185 -10.25 2.40 -9.66
N GLY A 186 -11.35 2.90 -9.12
CA GLY A 186 -11.43 4.20 -8.46
C GLY A 186 -11.88 5.35 -9.35
N PRO A 187 -12.24 6.50 -8.71
CA PRO A 187 -12.84 7.63 -9.40
C PRO A 187 -12.04 8.15 -10.58
N THR A 188 -10.71 8.24 -10.44
CA THR A 188 -9.83 8.78 -11.49
C THR A 188 -9.94 8.02 -12.81
N PHE A 189 -10.11 6.69 -12.77
CA PHE A 189 -10.30 5.84 -13.95
C PHE A 189 -11.77 5.74 -14.35
N TYR A 190 -12.64 5.48 -13.37
CA TYR A 190 -14.06 5.24 -13.65
C TYR A 190 -14.77 6.50 -14.17
N PHE A 191 -14.44 7.68 -13.61
CA PHE A 191 -15.05 8.93 -14.08
C PHE A 191 -14.53 9.37 -15.45
N ASP A 192 -13.28 9.00 -15.80
CA ASP A 192 -12.76 9.20 -17.16
C ASP A 192 -13.53 8.31 -18.16
N ALA A 193 -13.67 7.04 -17.84
CA ALA A 193 -14.29 6.05 -18.71
C ALA A 193 -15.78 6.32 -18.96
N VAL A 194 -16.52 6.73 -17.93
CA VAL A 194 -17.98 7.01 -18.01
C VAL A 194 -18.25 8.43 -18.50
N GLY A 195 -17.35 9.36 -18.19
CA GLY A 195 -17.50 10.78 -18.38
C GLY A 195 -18.10 11.49 -17.17
N VAL A 196 -17.42 12.54 -16.70
CA VAL A 196 -17.79 13.31 -15.49
C VAL A 196 -19.25 13.81 -15.55
N ARG A 197 -19.73 14.16 -16.76
CA ARG A 197 -21.12 14.64 -16.95
C ARG A 197 -22.16 13.56 -16.60
N GLU A 198 -21.92 12.32 -16.95
CA GLU A 198 -22.86 11.22 -16.67
C GLU A 198 -22.80 10.85 -15.18
N ILE A 199 -21.60 10.85 -14.60
CA ILE A 199 -21.40 10.66 -13.15
C ILE A 199 -22.19 11.72 -12.35
N THR A 200 -22.16 12.98 -12.75
CA THR A 200 -22.92 14.07 -12.06
C THR A 200 -24.44 13.91 -12.18
N LYS A 201 -24.94 13.15 -13.15
CA LYS A 201 -26.35 12.79 -13.27
C LYS A 201 -26.73 11.54 -12.44
N GLY A 202 -25.78 10.92 -11.76
CA GLY A 202 -25.98 9.69 -11.01
C GLY A 202 -26.05 8.44 -11.89
N ILE A 203 -25.44 8.45 -13.07
CA ILE A 203 -25.39 7.32 -13.99
C ILE A 203 -24.09 6.56 -13.81
N PHE A 204 -24.18 5.31 -13.35
CA PHE A 204 -23.05 4.45 -13.03
C PHE A 204 -23.13 3.12 -13.79
N PRO A 205 -22.73 3.06 -15.08
CA PRO A 205 -22.79 1.84 -15.87
C PRO A 205 -21.73 0.82 -15.42
N ALA A 206 -22.05 -0.47 -15.53
CA ALA A 206 -21.08 -1.52 -15.35
C ALA A 206 -20.06 -1.52 -16.49
N MET A 207 -18.76 -1.47 -16.17
CA MET A 207 -17.68 -1.38 -17.16
C MET A 207 -17.15 -2.77 -17.60
N GLY A 208 -17.54 -3.85 -16.90
CA GLY A 208 -17.11 -5.21 -17.24
C GLY A 208 -15.59 -5.35 -17.28
N ASP A 209 -15.05 -5.63 -18.46
CA ASP A 209 -13.62 -5.83 -18.76
C ASP A 209 -12.94 -4.61 -19.40
N TYR A 210 -13.60 -3.46 -19.45
CA TYR A 210 -13.10 -2.23 -20.10
C TYR A 210 -11.67 -1.87 -19.64
N PHE A 211 -11.40 -1.92 -18.35
CA PHE A 211 -10.10 -1.58 -17.78
C PHE A 211 -9.00 -2.60 -18.05
N ASN A 212 -9.29 -3.72 -18.69
CA ASN A 212 -8.27 -4.66 -19.16
C ASN A 212 -7.41 -4.09 -20.29
N THR A 213 -7.93 -3.11 -21.04
CA THR A 213 -7.27 -2.51 -22.21
C THR A 213 -7.19 -0.98 -22.12
N HIS A 214 -7.97 -0.35 -21.25
CA HIS A 214 -8.02 1.10 -21.11
C HIS A 214 -7.50 1.50 -19.74
N THR A 215 -6.36 2.19 -19.73
CA THR A 215 -5.65 2.60 -18.51
C THR A 215 -5.54 4.12 -18.38
N ASN A 216 -6.28 4.86 -19.19
CA ASN A 216 -6.35 6.31 -19.09
C ASN A 216 -7.05 6.73 -17.79
N CYS A 217 -6.61 7.83 -17.21
CA CYS A 217 -7.18 8.38 -16.00
C CYS A 217 -7.25 9.91 -16.07
N LEU A 218 -8.14 10.49 -15.27
CA LEU A 218 -8.19 11.92 -15.09
C LEU A 218 -6.93 12.43 -14.36
N PRO A 219 -6.41 13.61 -14.73
CA PRO A 219 -5.39 14.26 -13.92
C PRO A 219 -5.97 14.63 -12.54
N SER A 220 -5.12 14.76 -11.54
CA SER A 220 -5.53 15.24 -10.22
C SER A 220 -6.16 16.64 -10.34
N PRO A 221 -7.33 16.87 -9.74
CA PRO A 221 -7.96 18.19 -9.74
C PRO A 221 -7.23 19.16 -8.81
N GLY A 222 -7.39 20.45 -9.04
CA GLY A 222 -6.88 21.50 -8.18
C GLY A 222 -5.80 22.35 -8.85
N TYR A 223 -4.80 22.79 -8.08
CA TYR A 223 -3.69 23.61 -8.58
C TYR A 223 -2.61 22.76 -9.24
N THR A 224 -2.37 22.99 -10.53
CA THR A 224 -1.54 22.13 -11.38
C THR A 224 -0.07 22.54 -11.49
N ASP A 225 0.30 23.76 -11.06
CA ASP A 225 1.68 24.27 -11.18
C ASP A 225 2.49 24.03 -9.91
N GLY A 226 1.96 23.21 -8.97
CA GLY A 226 2.56 22.92 -7.70
C GLY A 226 3.65 21.84 -7.77
N ILE A 227 4.63 21.92 -6.85
CA ILE A 227 5.72 20.93 -6.77
C ILE A 227 5.17 19.54 -6.42
N PHE A 228 4.29 19.46 -5.42
CA PHE A 228 3.73 18.18 -4.99
C PHE A 228 2.73 17.62 -6.01
N TYR A 229 2.00 18.50 -6.73
CA TYR A 229 1.18 18.06 -7.86
C TYR A 229 2.01 17.29 -8.89
N HIS A 230 3.13 17.86 -9.35
CA HIS A 230 4.00 17.17 -10.31
C HIS A 230 4.55 15.87 -9.78
N LEU A 231 4.98 15.81 -8.51
CA LEU A 231 5.47 14.58 -7.89
C LEU A 231 4.38 13.48 -7.81
N VAL A 232 3.12 13.86 -7.57
CA VAL A 232 1.99 12.93 -7.57
C VAL A 232 1.68 12.44 -8.98
N GLU A 233 1.62 13.34 -9.97
CA GLU A 233 1.34 12.95 -11.37
C GLU A 233 2.46 12.09 -11.96
N ASP A 234 3.74 12.38 -11.67
CA ASP A 234 4.87 11.56 -12.06
C ASP A 234 4.78 10.15 -11.43
N ALA A 235 4.39 10.05 -10.16
CA ALA A 235 4.19 8.77 -9.48
C ALA A 235 3.03 7.97 -10.10
N LYS A 236 1.92 8.64 -10.44
CA LYS A 236 0.79 8.03 -11.17
C LYS A 236 1.24 7.49 -12.53
N ALA A 237 1.91 8.32 -13.33
CA ALA A 237 2.42 7.94 -14.66
C ALA A 237 3.37 6.74 -14.59
N ALA A 238 4.18 6.63 -13.53
CA ALA A 238 5.14 5.55 -13.35
C ALA A 238 4.51 4.19 -13.04
N GLY A 239 3.39 4.13 -12.32
CA GLY A 239 2.95 2.85 -11.77
C GLY A 239 1.45 2.67 -11.51
N GLU A 240 0.62 3.68 -11.67
CA GLU A 240 -0.79 3.55 -11.36
C GLU A 240 -1.51 2.65 -12.39
N ARG A 241 -2.41 1.82 -11.90
CA ARG A 241 -3.21 0.88 -12.69
C ARG A 241 -4.67 0.99 -12.28
N PRO A 242 -5.64 0.70 -13.18
CA PRO A 242 -7.07 0.73 -12.87
C PRO A 242 -7.47 -0.44 -11.95
N THR A 243 -6.97 -0.42 -10.73
CA THR A 243 -7.16 -1.42 -9.68
C THR A 243 -6.91 -0.78 -8.31
N ALA A 244 -7.20 -1.53 -7.25
CA ALA A 244 -6.74 -1.22 -5.89
C ALA A 244 -7.38 0.00 -5.22
N ALA A 245 -8.57 0.43 -5.66
CA ALA A 245 -9.23 1.53 -4.97
C ALA A 245 -9.85 1.08 -3.64
N PHE A 246 -10.48 -0.09 -3.57
CA PHE A 246 -11.18 -0.52 -2.35
C PHE A 246 -10.52 -1.72 -1.65
N PRO A 247 -10.35 -1.64 -0.33
CA PRO A 247 -10.37 -0.44 0.52
C PRO A 247 -9.10 0.38 0.32
N SER A 248 -9.11 1.68 0.59
CA SER A 248 -7.92 2.52 0.39
C SER A 248 -6.73 2.04 1.21
N SER A 249 -5.71 1.49 0.54
CA SER A 249 -4.45 1.12 1.21
C SER A 249 -3.64 2.35 1.63
N HIS A 250 -3.80 3.49 0.97
CA HIS A 250 -3.17 4.74 1.37
C HIS A 250 -3.64 5.16 2.76
N VAL A 251 -4.94 5.22 2.98
CA VAL A 251 -5.51 5.49 4.32
C VAL A 251 -5.17 4.34 5.27
N GLY A 252 -5.31 3.09 4.82
CA GLY A 252 -5.11 1.92 5.65
C GLY A 252 -3.69 1.79 6.21
N ILE A 253 -2.69 1.78 5.35
CA ILE A 253 -1.28 1.63 5.76
C ILE A 253 -0.80 2.87 6.53
N SER A 254 -1.22 4.07 6.16
CA SER A 254 -0.87 5.27 6.95
C SER A 254 -1.51 5.26 8.34
N THR A 255 -2.73 4.74 8.49
CA THR A 255 -3.34 4.48 9.80
C THR A 255 -2.53 3.47 10.61
N ILE A 256 -2.08 2.38 9.99
CA ILE A 256 -1.19 1.40 10.64
C ILE A 256 0.13 2.07 11.06
N CYS A 257 0.72 2.94 10.23
CA CYS A 257 1.90 3.74 10.60
C CYS A 257 1.64 4.59 11.84
N MET A 258 0.49 5.25 11.93
CA MET A 258 0.11 6.06 13.10
C MET A 258 -0.08 5.20 14.36
N LEU A 259 -0.73 4.04 14.24
CA LEU A 259 -0.89 3.08 15.35
C LEU A 259 0.46 2.52 15.82
N MET A 260 1.38 2.22 14.88
CA MET A 260 2.75 1.83 15.21
C MET A 260 3.51 2.97 15.88
N ALA A 261 3.41 4.20 15.37
CA ALA A 261 4.03 5.37 15.99
C ALA A 261 3.50 5.57 17.42
N TRP A 262 2.20 5.42 17.63
CA TRP A 262 1.58 5.47 18.95
C TRP A 262 2.11 4.36 19.87
N HIS A 263 2.23 3.14 19.37
CA HIS A 263 2.78 1.98 20.11
C HIS A 263 4.20 2.21 20.63
N THR A 264 5.00 3.06 19.96
CA THR A 264 6.34 3.41 20.46
C THR A 264 6.32 4.14 21.80
N GLY A 265 5.21 4.78 22.19
CA GLY A 265 5.13 5.72 23.30
C GLY A 265 5.84 7.06 23.03
N ASN A 266 6.43 7.26 21.86
CA ASN A 266 7.09 8.51 21.48
C ASN A 266 6.08 9.51 20.89
N ARG A 267 5.56 10.40 21.74
CA ARG A 267 4.58 11.42 21.32
C ARG A 267 5.11 12.36 20.23
N LYS A 268 6.43 12.64 20.21
CA LYS A 268 7.02 13.51 19.17
C LYS A 268 6.87 12.89 17.79
N LEU A 269 7.12 11.58 17.66
CA LEU A 269 6.94 10.87 16.39
C LEU A 269 5.48 10.98 15.92
N VAL A 270 4.52 10.75 16.83
CA VAL A 270 3.09 10.86 16.52
C VAL A 270 2.73 12.27 16.03
N TYR A 271 3.15 13.31 16.76
CA TYR A 271 2.81 14.69 16.40
C TYR A 271 3.49 15.15 15.09
N ILE A 272 4.68 14.63 14.77
CA ILE A 272 5.34 14.93 13.49
C ILE A 272 4.59 14.28 12.32
N LEU A 273 4.13 13.04 12.48
CA LEU A 273 3.44 12.30 11.40
C LEU A 273 1.98 12.70 11.25
N LEU A 274 1.32 13.18 12.31
CA LEU A 274 -0.12 13.46 12.34
C LEU A 274 -0.61 14.41 11.23
N PRO A 275 0.03 15.57 10.96
CA PRO A 275 -0.42 16.46 9.90
C PRO A 275 -0.33 15.80 8.51
N PHE A 276 0.74 15.06 8.22
CA PHE A 276 0.88 14.35 6.95
C PHE A 276 -0.17 13.26 6.81
N TYR A 277 -0.45 12.52 7.87
CA TYR A 277 -1.52 11.52 7.90
C TYR A 277 -2.90 12.16 7.64
N ALA A 278 -3.21 13.29 8.29
CA ALA A 278 -4.48 13.98 8.11
C ALA A 278 -4.65 14.45 6.66
N PHE A 279 -3.63 15.11 6.10
CA PHE A 279 -3.66 15.54 4.69
C PHE A 279 -3.72 14.34 3.74
N LEU A 280 -3.00 13.24 4.01
CA LEU A 280 -3.06 12.02 3.20
C LEU A 280 -4.47 11.44 3.15
N CYS A 281 -5.14 11.30 4.29
CA CYS A 281 -6.50 10.77 4.33
C CYS A 281 -7.49 11.64 3.54
N MET A 282 -7.37 12.96 3.62
CA MET A 282 -8.18 13.88 2.83
C MET A 282 -7.79 13.88 1.34
N ALA A 283 -6.51 13.81 1.05
CA ALA A 283 -5.96 13.83 -0.30
C ALA A 283 -6.49 12.69 -1.15
N THR A 284 -6.65 11.48 -0.62
CA THR A 284 -7.14 10.32 -1.38
C THR A 284 -8.48 10.59 -2.07
N VAL A 285 -9.35 11.35 -1.42
CA VAL A 285 -10.65 11.76 -1.97
C VAL A 285 -10.52 13.05 -2.79
N TYR A 286 -9.69 14.01 -2.33
CA TYR A 286 -9.50 15.31 -2.99
C TYR A 286 -8.94 15.17 -4.41
N ILE A 287 -7.92 14.33 -4.60
CA ILE A 287 -7.28 14.08 -5.90
C ILE A 287 -8.02 13.02 -6.75
N GLN A 288 -9.18 12.56 -6.30
CA GLN A 288 -10.01 11.54 -6.97
C GLN A 288 -9.37 10.15 -7.07
N ALA A 289 -8.34 9.83 -6.26
CA ALA A 289 -7.75 8.50 -6.24
C ALA A 289 -8.70 7.44 -5.65
N HIS A 290 -9.56 7.84 -4.70
CA HIS A 290 -10.46 6.94 -3.98
C HIS A 290 -11.87 7.55 -3.82
N TYR A 291 -12.89 6.70 -3.75
CA TYR A 291 -14.18 7.06 -3.18
C TYR A 291 -14.03 7.35 -1.68
N LEU A 292 -14.91 8.18 -1.11
CA LEU A 292 -14.90 8.41 0.34
C LEU A 292 -15.15 7.12 1.13
N ILE A 293 -16.01 6.23 0.61
CA ILE A 293 -16.25 4.91 1.21
C ILE A 293 -14.99 4.04 1.24
N ASP A 294 -14.10 4.16 0.25
CA ASP A 294 -12.82 3.44 0.23
C ASP A 294 -11.91 3.93 1.37
N ALA A 295 -11.86 5.26 1.58
CA ALA A 295 -11.08 5.86 2.64
C ALA A 295 -11.59 5.44 4.03
N LEU A 296 -12.90 5.46 4.24
CA LEU A 296 -13.53 5.01 5.48
C LEU A 296 -13.28 3.52 5.73
N ALA A 297 -13.46 2.68 4.71
CA ALA A 297 -13.18 1.25 4.80
C ALA A 297 -11.68 0.98 5.04
N GLY A 298 -10.79 1.77 4.43
CA GLY A 298 -9.35 1.73 4.66
C GLY A 298 -8.99 1.99 6.11
N PHE A 299 -9.59 3.02 6.73
CA PHE A 299 -9.39 3.33 8.14
C PHE A 299 -9.88 2.20 9.06
N VAL A 300 -11.12 1.72 8.86
CA VAL A 300 -11.71 0.67 9.70
C VAL A 300 -10.92 -0.64 9.57
N SER A 301 -10.64 -1.08 8.33
CA SER A 301 -9.87 -2.30 8.08
C SER A 301 -8.46 -2.24 8.66
N ALA A 302 -7.79 -1.07 8.60
CA ALA A 302 -6.48 -0.87 9.18
C ALA A 302 -6.44 -1.12 10.69
N VAL A 303 -7.44 -0.61 11.42
CA VAL A 303 -7.54 -0.83 12.87
C VAL A 303 -7.69 -2.33 13.16
N VAL A 304 -8.57 -3.02 12.44
CA VAL A 304 -8.78 -4.47 12.62
C VAL A 304 -7.51 -5.24 12.28
N ILE A 305 -6.91 -4.98 11.12
CA ILE A 305 -5.69 -5.65 10.65
C ILE A 305 -4.54 -5.43 11.63
N TYR A 306 -4.34 -4.20 12.10
CA TYR A 306 -3.28 -3.88 13.05
C TYR A 306 -3.41 -4.68 14.34
N PHE A 307 -4.56 -4.67 14.99
CA PHE A 307 -4.75 -5.39 16.26
C PHE A 307 -4.66 -6.90 16.08
N LEU A 308 -5.19 -7.43 14.98
CA LEU A 308 -5.07 -8.86 14.63
C LEU A 308 -3.60 -9.27 14.48
N LEU A 309 -2.84 -8.56 13.64
CA LEU A 309 -1.44 -8.88 13.36
C LEU A 309 -0.55 -8.65 14.58
N MET A 310 -0.81 -7.61 15.39
CA MET A 310 -0.12 -7.39 16.66
C MET A 310 -0.42 -8.51 17.66
N TYR A 311 -1.63 -9.05 17.66
CA TYR A 311 -1.98 -10.21 18.48
C TYR A 311 -1.24 -11.47 18.02
N LEU A 312 -1.28 -11.78 16.73
CA LEU A 312 -0.61 -12.96 16.14
C LEU A 312 0.92 -12.91 16.31
N SER A 313 1.49 -11.72 16.38
CA SER A 313 2.94 -11.50 16.49
C SER A 313 3.46 -11.30 17.91
N LYS A 314 2.66 -11.57 18.96
CA LYS A 314 3.07 -11.32 20.37
C LYS A 314 4.37 -12.00 20.79
N GLY A 315 4.72 -13.15 20.21
CA GLY A 315 5.94 -13.90 20.52
C GLY A 315 7.19 -13.48 19.73
N MET A 316 7.08 -12.51 18.82
CA MET A 316 8.17 -12.15 17.88
C MET A 316 9.17 -11.10 18.42
N THR A 317 9.12 -10.78 19.71
CA THR A 317 10.05 -9.82 20.30
C THR A 317 11.45 -10.46 20.49
N GLU A 318 12.48 -9.85 19.91
CA GLU A 318 13.84 -10.39 19.92
C GLU A 318 14.51 -10.29 21.30
N LYS A 319 15.15 -11.38 21.72
CA LYS A 319 16.14 -11.35 22.79
C LYS A 319 17.48 -10.91 22.19
N VAL A 320 17.71 -9.60 22.13
CA VAL A 320 18.96 -9.04 21.58
C VAL A 320 20.08 -9.17 22.58
N GLY A 321 20.99 -10.11 22.34
CA GLY A 321 22.31 -10.14 22.96
C GLY A 321 23.34 -9.67 21.91
N ILE A 322 23.97 -8.52 22.12
CA ILE A 322 25.13 -8.06 21.32
C ILE A 322 26.41 -8.55 22.03
N ARG A 323 27.37 -9.07 21.26
CA ARG A 323 28.75 -9.36 21.74
C ARG A 323 29.56 -8.09 21.84
#